data_d0581df9d745d3a7af6f4eecdbf524c1
#
_entry.id   d0581df9d745d3a7af6f4eecdbf524c1
#
_cell.length_a   1.000
_cell.length_b   1.000
_cell.length_c   1.000
_cell.angle_alpha   90.00
_cell.angle_beta   90.00
_cell.angle_gamma   90.00
#
_symmetry.space_group_name_H-M   'P 1'
#
loop_
_entity.id
_entity.type
_entity.pdbx_description
1 polymer ?
#
loop_
_entity_poly.entity_id
_entity_poly.type
_entity_poly.pdbx_seq_one_letter_code
_entity_poly.pdbx_strand_id
1 'polypeptide(L)'
;RTMPLALTLGTVIVTVLYLLVNVAYIVTLPVRGVPNGATPLEQGIQFAVADRVGAAAAEVMFPGIGAMLMAVLIMISTFGCDNGMILAGARCYYAMARDGLFFASVGRLNRFGAPATALWVQALWASVLCLSGRYGDLLDYVVFAVLVFYVLTVAGIFLLRWQRPDIERPIKAVGYPVLPALYIVAAAFICVVLLVEKPNYTYPGLAIVLAGVPVYYLWRWRAVRR
;
A
#
# COMPACT_ATOMS: atom_id res chain seq x y z
N ARG A 1 -15.76 -4.49 19.83
CA ARG A 1 -16.03 -3.04 19.72
C ARG A 1 -14.75 -2.19 19.68
N THR A 2 -13.64 -2.60 20.30
CA THR A 2 -12.39 -1.82 20.35
C THR A 2 -11.66 -1.73 19.00
N MET A 3 -11.65 -2.79 18.19
CA MET A 3 -10.91 -2.82 16.94
C MET A 3 -11.43 -1.81 15.89
N PRO A 4 -12.74 -1.71 15.60
CA PRO A 4 -13.24 -0.68 14.68
C PRO A 4 -13.07 0.74 15.18
N LEU A 5 -13.23 0.95 16.50
CA LEU A 5 -12.99 2.27 17.10
C LEU A 5 -11.51 2.68 16.95
N ALA A 6 -10.59 1.76 17.20
CA ALA A 6 -9.16 2.01 17.01
C ALA A 6 -8.81 2.35 15.55
N LEU A 7 -9.38 1.60 14.58
CA LEU A 7 -9.21 1.88 13.16
C LEU A 7 -9.78 3.25 12.76
N THR A 8 -10.99 3.57 13.23
CA THR A 8 -11.61 4.87 12.92
C THR A 8 -10.83 6.03 13.52
N LEU A 9 -10.47 5.94 14.81
CA LEU A 9 -9.67 6.97 15.47
C LEU A 9 -8.30 7.13 14.81
N GLY A 10 -7.63 6.02 14.49
CA GLY A 10 -6.35 6.04 13.80
C GLY A 10 -6.46 6.74 12.43
N THR A 11 -7.47 6.41 11.64
CA THR A 11 -7.71 7.06 10.34
C THR A 11 -8.00 8.54 10.50
N VAL A 12 -8.85 8.94 11.44
CA VAL A 12 -9.16 10.36 11.69
C VAL A 12 -7.91 11.13 12.11
N ILE A 13 -7.13 10.61 13.07
CA ILE A 13 -5.89 11.24 13.53
C ILE A 13 -4.92 11.43 12.37
N VAL A 14 -4.68 10.38 11.58
CA VAL A 14 -3.79 10.44 10.42
C VAL A 14 -4.29 11.46 9.40
N THR A 15 -5.59 11.47 9.09
CA THR A 15 -6.18 12.44 8.16
C THR A 15 -5.99 13.89 8.64
N VAL A 16 -6.24 14.15 9.92
CA VAL A 16 -6.02 15.48 10.51
C VAL A 16 -4.54 15.89 10.43
N LEU A 17 -3.62 14.97 10.76
CA LEU A 17 -2.18 15.23 10.65
C LEU A 17 -1.77 15.54 9.21
N TYR A 18 -2.26 14.80 8.22
CA TYR A 18 -1.99 15.08 6.80
C TYR A 18 -2.50 16.46 6.38
N LEU A 19 -3.71 16.84 6.81
CA LEU A 19 -4.24 18.17 6.52
C LEU A 19 -3.38 19.27 7.14
N LEU A 20 -2.97 19.11 8.40
CA LEU A 20 -2.10 20.07 9.09
C LEU A 20 -0.73 20.19 8.41
N VAL A 21 -0.14 19.08 8.01
CA VAL A 21 1.15 19.08 7.27
C VAL A 21 1.01 19.77 5.92
N ASN A 22 -0.07 19.54 5.18
CA ASN A 22 -0.30 20.24 3.91
C ASN A 22 -0.49 21.75 4.13
N VAL A 23 -1.21 22.16 5.17
CA VAL A 23 -1.31 23.57 5.56
C VAL A 23 0.08 24.15 5.89
N ALA A 24 0.90 23.42 6.65
CA ALA A 24 2.27 23.83 6.96
C ALA A 24 3.10 24.03 5.69
N TYR A 25 2.99 23.15 4.69
CA TYR A 25 3.68 23.31 3.42
C TYR A 25 3.26 24.57 2.67
N ILE A 26 1.96 24.85 2.58
CA ILE A 26 1.41 26.03 1.89
C ILE A 26 1.80 27.32 2.61
N VAL A 27 1.89 27.30 3.94
CA VAL A 27 2.31 28.46 4.73
C VAL A 27 3.82 28.71 4.64
N THR A 28 4.63 27.62 4.52
CA THR A 28 6.08 27.72 4.54
C THR A 28 6.68 27.95 3.15
N LEU A 29 6.08 27.38 2.11
CA LEU A 29 6.56 27.46 0.74
C LEU A 29 5.52 28.08 -0.17
N PRO A 30 5.90 28.96 -1.11
CA PRO A 30 4.99 29.43 -2.14
C PRO A 30 4.53 28.26 -3.02
N VAL A 31 3.24 28.25 -3.39
CA VAL A 31 2.67 27.20 -4.26
C VAL A 31 3.33 27.21 -5.64
N ARG A 32 3.54 28.41 -6.19
CA ARG A 32 4.23 28.63 -7.47
C ARG A 32 5.66 29.02 -7.19
N GLY A 33 6.57 28.49 -8.01
CA GLY A 33 8.00 28.80 -7.93
C GLY A 33 8.61 29.02 -9.31
N VAL A 34 9.94 29.15 -9.33
CA VAL A 34 10.74 29.29 -10.54
C VAL A 34 11.49 27.99 -10.78
N PRO A 35 11.47 27.45 -12.02
CA PRO A 35 12.29 26.29 -12.38
C PRO A 35 13.77 26.59 -12.10
N ASN A 36 14.46 25.69 -11.43
CA ASN A 36 15.87 25.83 -11.05
C ASN A 36 16.21 27.03 -10.14
N GLY A 37 15.24 27.48 -9.33
CA GLY A 37 15.49 28.49 -8.28
C GLY A 37 16.64 28.05 -7.36
N ALA A 38 17.42 29.00 -6.88
CA ALA A 38 18.60 28.72 -6.04
C ALA A 38 18.24 28.28 -4.62
N THR A 39 17.07 28.64 -4.15
CA THR A 39 16.57 28.34 -2.79
C THR A 39 15.27 27.57 -2.82
N PRO A 40 14.95 26.79 -1.74
CA PRO A 40 13.64 26.11 -1.63
C PRO A 40 12.44 27.07 -1.72
N LEU A 41 12.59 28.32 -1.27
CA LEU A 41 11.56 29.36 -1.37
C LEU A 41 11.33 29.81 -2.82
N GLU A 42 12.38 29.92 -3.62
CA GLU A 42 12.27 30.28 -5.04
C GLU A 42 11.67 29.12 -5.86
N GLN A 43 12.02 27.89 -5.54
CA GLN A 43 11.48 26.70 -6.20
C GLN A 43 10.01 26.48 -5.86
N GLY A 44 9.61 26.82 -4.65
CA GLY A 44 8.27 26.60 -4.14
C GLY A 44 7.88 25.11 -4.11
N ILE A 45 6.59 24.86 -3.94
CA ILE A 45 6.05 23.49 -3.97
C ILE A 45 6.13 22.88 -5.37
N GLN A 46 5.89 23.70 -6.40
CA GLN A 46 5.79 23.25 -7.80
C GLN A 46 7.10 22.67 -8.37
N PHE A 47 8.24 23.20 -7.94
CA PHE A 47 9.57 22.82 -8.45
C PHE A 47 10.51 22.32 -7.34
N ALA A 48 9.95 21.77 -6.27
CA ALA A 48 10.74 21.18 -5.20
C ALA A 48 11.65 20.07 -5.75
N VAL A 49 12.93 20.08 -5.35
CA VAL A 49 13.93 19.12 -5.85
C VAL A 49 13.47 17.68 -5.66
N ALA A 50 13.40 16.93 -6.75
CA ALA A 50 12.94 15.54 -6.77
C ALA A 50 11.58 15.32 -6.08
N ASP A 51 10.65 16.28 -6.21
CA ASP A 51 9.32 16.27 -5.60
C ASP A 51 9.31 16.15 -4.07
N ARG A 52 10.40 16.50 -3.40
CA ARG A 52 10.57 16.37 -1.94
C ARG A 52 10.10 17.61 -1.19
N VAL A 53 8.83 17.95 -1.31
CA VAL A 53 8.22 19.14 -0.68
C VAL A 53 8.46 19.20 0.83
N GLY A 54 8.36 18.05 1.53
CA GLY A 54 8.61 17.98 2.97
C GLY A 54 10.04 18.34 3.37
N ALA A 55 11.04 17.91 2.60
CA ALA A 55 12.44 18.28 2.83
C ALA A 55 12.69 19.76 2.54
N ALA A 56 12.08 20.30 1.48
CA ALA A 56 12.17 21.73 1.14
C ALA A 56 11.56 22.61 2.24
N ALA A 57 10.38 22.24 2.75
CA ALA A 57 9.74 22.94 3.86
C ALA A 57 10.56 22.85 5.16
N ALA A 58 11.12 21.68 5.47
CA ALA A 58 11.97 21.50 6.62
C ALA A 58 13.26 22.35 6.54
N GLU A 59 13.85 22.48 5.35
CA GLU A 59 15.04 23.32 5.15
C GLU A 59 14.74 24.80 5.34
N VAL A 60 13.55 25.27 4.97
CA VAL A 60 13.11 26.65 5.24
C VAL A 60 12.88 26.89 6.74
N MET A 61 12.29 25.90 7.45
CA MET A 61 12.04 26.00 8.89
C MET A 61 13.32 25.86 9.73
N PHE A 62 14.26 25.03 9.28
CA PHE A 62 15.51 24.71 9.98
C PHE A 62 16.71 24.79 9.00
N PRO A 63 17.17 26.01 8.66
CA PRO A 63 18.22 26.19 7.65
C PRO A 63 19.49 25.42 7.98
N GLY A 64 20.01 24.67 6.99
CA GLY A 64 21.25 23.91 7.10
C GLY A 64 21.13 22.53 7.72
N ILE A 65 20.04 22.22 8.44
CA ILE A 65 19.82 20.90 9.06
C ILE A 65 18.47 20.27 8.69
N GLY A 66 17.56 21.04 8.13
CA GLY A 66 16.16 20.62 7.89
C GLY A 66 16.06 19.41 6.98
N ALA A 67 16.79 19.39 5.87
CA ALA A 67 16.80 18.27 4.94
C ALA A 67 17.38 16.99 5.59
N MET A 68 18.44 17.11 6.39
CA MET A 68 19.03 16.00 7.13
C MET A 68 18.07 15.46 8.20
N LEU A 69 17.44 16.33 8.98
CA LEU A 69 16.45 15.97 9.97
C LEU A 69 15.29 15.20 9.34
N MET A 70 14.76 15.71 8.22
CA MET A 70 13.69 15.05 7.49
C MET A 70 14.11 13.66 6.98
N ALA A 71 15.34 13.53 6.45
CA ALA A 71 15.85 12.25 5.99
C ALA A 71 15.92 11.21 7.12
N VAL A 72 16.40 11.59 8.31
CA VAL A 72 16.45 10.71 9.48
C VAL A 72 15.05 10.31 9.93
N LEU A 73 14.11 11.26 10.00
CA LEU A 73 12.72 10.97 10.37
C LEU A 73 12.04 10.01 9.38
N ILE A 74 12.28 10.20 8.07
CA ILE A 74 11.78 9.31 7.03
C ILE A 74 12.39 7.91 7.19
N MET A 75 13.70 7.78 7.43
CA MET A 75 14.33 6.47 7.65
C MET A 75 13.72 5.73 8.84
N ILE A 76 13.51 6.41 9.97
CA ILE A 76 12.88 5.80 11.16
C ILE A 76 11.45 5.36 10.86
N SER A 77 10.67 6.23 10.21
CA SER A 77 9.28 5.95 9.84
C SER A 77 9.17 4.77 8.88
N THR A 78 9.99 4.76 7.84
CA THR A 78 10.02 3.69 6.82
C THR A 78 10.41 2.36 7.45
N PHE A 79 11.44 2.32 8.29
CA PHE A 79 11.86 1.11 9.00
C PHE A 79 10.73 0.51 9.86
N GLY A 80 10.00 1.37 10.59
CA GLY A 80 8.85 0.93 11.39
C GLY A 80 7.70 0.38 10.54
N CYS A 81 7.41 1.04 9.41
CA CYS A 81 6.37 0.63 8.48
C CYS A 81 6.71 -0.71 7.81
N ASP A 82 7.94 -0.85 7.32
CA ASP A 82 8.44 -2.06 6.64
C ASP A 82 8.36 -3.28 7.56
N ASN A 83 8.72 -3.14 8.83
CA ASN A 83 8.65 -4.23 9.80
C ASN A 83 7.21 -4.77 9.93
N GLY A 84 6.21 -3.88 9.99
CA GLY A 84 4.79 -4.28 10.02
C GLY A 84 4.35 -4.98 8.75
N MET A 85 4.71 -4.45 7.58
CA MET A 85 4.34 -5.01 6.28
C MET A 85 5.00 -6.37 6.02
N ILE A 86 6.28 -6.54 6.37
CA ILE A 86 7.03 -7.80 6.24
C ILE A 86 6.35 -8.90 7.07
N LEU A 87 5.99 -8.60 8.33
CA LEU A 87 5.29 -9.55 9.18
C LEU A 87 3.90 -9.92 8.67
N ALA A 88 3.12 -8.94 8.20
CA ALA A 88 1.79 -9.15 7.65
C ALA A 88 1.84 -10.00 6.38
N GLY A 89 2.75 -9.71 5.46
CA GLY A 89 2.97 -10.47 4.22
C GLY A 89 3.37 -11.91 4.49
N ALA A 90 4.33 -12.14 5.38
CA ALA A 90 4.77 -13.48 5.75
C ALA A 90 3.63 -14.33 6.36
N ARG A 91 2.75 -13.72 7.16
CA ARG A 91 1.57 -14.40 7.71
C ARG A 91 0.54 -14.74 6.64
N CYS A 92 0.38 -13.91 5.62
CA CYS A 92 -0.48 -14.20 4.48
C CYS A 92 0.00 -15.45 3.73
N TYR A 93 1.28 -15.54 3.38
CA TYR A 93 1.86 -16.72 2.76
C TYR A 93 1.75 -17.98 3.64
N TYR A 94 1.94 -17.83 4.94
CA TYR A 94 1.74 -18.91 5.90
C TYR A 94 0.30 -19.41 5.88
N ALA A 95 -0.69 -18.53 5.90
CA ALA A 95 -2.10 -18.89 5.85
C ALA A 95 -2.44 -19.61 4.53
N MET A 96 -2.00 -19.07 3.39
CA MET A 96 -2.18 -19.71 2.08
C MET A 96 -1.57 -21.12 2.02
N ALA A 97 -0.39 -21.31 2.62
CA ALA A 97 0.25 -22.62 2.69
C ALA A 97 -0.52 -23.61 3.57
N ARG A 98 -1.14 -23.14 4.68
CA ARG A 98 -2.00 -23.95 5.55
C ARG A 98 -3.29 -24.37 4.85
N ASP A 99 -3.82 -23.51 3.98
CA ASP A 99 -5.00 -23.79 3.16
C ASP A 99 -4.70 -24.64 1.91
N GLY A 100 -3.43 -25.06 1.74
CA GLY A 100 -3.01 -25.88 0.58
C GLY A 100 -2.88 -25.11 -0.73
N LEU A 101 -2.94 -23.77 -0.68
CA LEU A 101 -2.87 -22.86 -1.83
C LEU A 101 -1.45 -22.35 -2.11
N PHE A 102 -0.45 -22.80 -1.35
CA PHE A 102 0.95 -22.44 -1.49
C PHE A 102 1.88 -23.58 -1.10
N PHE A 103 3.21 -23.41 -1.22
CA PHE A 103 4.19 -24.44 -0.87
C PHE A 103 4.09 -24.84 0.61
N ALA A 104 3.98 -26.14 0.90
CA ALA A 104 3.83 -26.65 2.27
C ALA A 104 4.98 -26.26 3.21
N SER A 105 6.19 -26.05 2.67
CA SER A 105 7.35 -25.59 3.44
C SER A 105 7.18 -24.20 4.05
N VAL A 106 6.40 -23.33 3.39
CA VAL A 106 6.10 -21.97 3.86
C VAL A 106 5.11 -21.97 5.02
N GLY A 107 4.31 -23.03 5.16
CA GLY A 107 3.37 -23.24 6.26
C GLY A 107 4.00 -23.77 7.56
N ARG A 108 5.33 -23.77 7.67
CA ARG A 108 6.04 -24.22 8.87
C ARG A 108 6.51 -23.03 9.69
N LEU A 109 6.29 -23.10 11.00
CA LEU A 109 6.80 -22.12 11.96
C LEU A 109 8.15 -22.59 12.51
N ASN A 110 9.04 -21.66 12.79
CA ASN A 110 10.29 -21.94 13.47
C ASN A 110 10.06 -22.09 14.99
N ARG A 111 11.13 -22.36 15.78
CA ARG A 111 11.07 -22.50 17.23
C ARG A 111 10.52 -21.26 17.96
N PHE A 112 10.50 -20.09 17.33
CA PHE A 112 10.00 -18.85 17.87
C PHE A 112 8.57 -18.51 17.40
N GLY A 113 7.89 -19.43 16.71
CA GLY A 113 6.55 -19.21 16.17
C GLY A 113 6.50 -18.27 14.95
N ALA A 114 7.63 -17.99 14.31
CA ALA A 114 7.70 -17.15 13.12
C ALA A 114 7.76 -17.98 11.83
N PRO A 115 7.09 -17.57 10.74
CA PRO A 115 7.13 -18.26 9.44
C PRO A 115 8.43 -17.93 8.68
N ALA A 116 9.55 -18.47 9.15
CA ALA A 116 10.87 -18.12 8.63
C ALA A 116 11.02 -18.36 7.12
N THR A 117 10.49 -19.45 6.60
CA THR A 117 10.53 -19.76 5.15
C THR A 117 9.76 -18.71 4.34
N ALA A 118 8.59 -18.24 4.86
CA ALA A 118 7.82 -17.16 4.22
C ALA A 118 8.61 -15.86 4.17
N LEU A 119 9.30 -15.52 5.25
CA LEU A 119 10.16 -14.33 5.32
C LEU A 119 11.30 -14.39 4.30
N TRP A 120 11.97 -15.55 4.17
CA TRP A 120 13.05 -15.70 3.18
C TRP A 120 12.54 -15.61 1.74
N VAL A 121 11.42 -16.23 1.42
CA VAL A 121 10.79 -16.14 0.09
C VAL A 121 10.44 -14.70 -0.24
N GLN A 122 9.86 -13.98 0.71
CA GLN A 122 9.50 -12.56 0.56
C GLN A 122 10.74 -11.69 0.38
N ALA A 123 11.79 -11.90 1.17
CA ALA A 123 13.03 -11.15 1.08
C ALA A 123 13.71 -11.35 -0.29
N LEU A 124 13.78 -12.60 -0.77
CA LEU A 124 14.33 -12.91 -2.09
C LEU A 124 13.53 -12.20 -3.20
N TRP A 125 12.20 -12.29 -3.15
CA TRP A 125 11.34 -11.66 -4.15
C TRP A 125 11.49 -10.14 -4.14
N ALA A 126 11.48 -9.52 -2.94
CA ALA A 126 11.70 -8.08 -2.79
C ALA A 126 13.08 -7.65 -3.35
N SER A 127 14.13 -8.44 -3.09
CA SER A 127 15.47 -8.17 -3.65
C SER A 127 15.48 -8.21 -5.17
N VAL A 128 14.81 -9.18 -5.79
CA VAL A 128 14.67 -9.26 -7.25
C VAL A 128 13.94 -8.04 -7.81
N LEU A 129 12.85 -7.62 -7.16
CA LEU A 129 12.12 -6.42 -7.57
C LEU A 129 12.95 -5.14 -7.43
N CYS A 130 13.74 -5.01 -6.37
CA CYS A 130 14.64 -3.87 -6.20
C CYS A 130 15.71 -3.77 -7.31
N LEU A 131 16.13 -4.91 -7.87
CA LEU A 131 17.08 -4.93 -8.98
C LEU A 131 16.43 -4.67 -10.35
N SER A 132 15.11 -4.78 -10.44
CA SER A 132 14.37 -4.72 -11.71
C SER A 132 13.94 -3.32 -12.15
N GLY A 133 13.96 -2.31 -11.26
CA GLY A 133 13.42 -0.99 -11.62
C GLY A 133 13.76 0.12 -10.64
N ARG A 134 13.36 1.34 -11.02
CA ARG A 134 13.47 2.54 -10.18
C ARG A 134 12.32 2.57 -9.18
N TYR A 135 12.49 3.31 -8.09
CA TYR A 135 11.47 3.44 -7.03
C TYR A 135 10.08 3.87 -7.56
N GLY A 136 10.04 4.85 -8.48
CA GLY A 136 8.78 5.32 -9.07
C GLY A 136 8.05 4.24 -9.85
N ASP A 137 8.79 3.44 -10.62
CA ASP A 137 8.24 2.33 -11.41
C ASP A 137 7.62 1.26 -10.51
N LEU A 138 8.33 0.88 -9.45
CA LEU A 138 7.84 -0.08 -8.45
C LEU A 138 6.59 0.43 -7.72
N LEU A 139 6.53 1.72 -7.42
CA LEU A 139 5.38 2.34 -6.79
C LEU A 139 4.13 2.24 -7.68
N ASP A 140 4.25 2.54 -8.98
CA ASP A 140 3.14 2.44 -9.93
C ASP A 140 2.60 1.00 -10.05
N TYR A 141 3.49 -0.02 -10.07
CA TYR A 141 3.08 -1.44 -10.03
C TYR A 141 2.28 -1.77 -8.77
N VAL A 142 2.79 -1.36 -7.60
CA VAL A 142 2.18 -1.68 -6.31
C VAL A 142 0.83 -0.97 -6.16
N VAL A 143 0.76 0.31 -6.50
CA VAL A 143 -0.50 1.10 -6.37
C VAL A 143 -1.61 0.48 -7.21
N PHE A 144 -1.32 0.10 -8.45
CA PHE A 144 -2.31 -0.56 -9.32
C PHE A 144 -2.79 -1.90 -8.73
N ALA A 145 -1.85 -2.78 -8.34
CA ALA A 145 -2.19 -4.08 -7.77
C ALA A 145 -3.02 -3.94 -6.48
N VAL A 146 -2.63 -3.03 -5.59
CA VAL A 146 -3.34 -2.76 -4.34
C VAL A 146 -4.77 -2.28 -4.61
N LEU A 147 -4.98 -1.36 -5.56
CA LEU A 147 -6.32 -0.88 -5.93
C LEU A 147 -7.21 -2.02 -6.45
N VAL A 148 -6.68 -2.90 -7.31
CA VAL A 148 -7.41 -4.07 -7.81
C VAL A 148 -7.85 -4.97 -6.66
N PHE A 149 -6.94 -5.30 -5.72
CA PHE A 149 -7.29 -6.13 -4.56
C PHE A 149 -8.25 -5.44 -3.60
N TYR A 150 -8.18 -4.14 -3.44
CA TYR A 150 -9.14 -3.38 -2.62
C TYR A 150 -10.53 -3.39 -3.24
N VAL A 151 -10.65 -3.21 -4.56
CA VAL A 151 -11.93 -3.34 -5.27
C VAL A 151 -12.53 -4.72 -5.03
N LEU A 152 -11.74 -5.79 -5.20
CA LEU A 152 -12.20 -7.17 -4.97
C LEU A 152 -12.61 -7.41 -3.50
N THR A 153 -11.82 -6.89 -2.55
CA THR A 153 -12.11 -7.04 -1.12
C THR A 153 -13.40 -6.32 -0.73
N VAL A 154 -13.60 -5.09 -1.20
CA VAL A 154 -14.82 -4.32 -0.91
C VAL A 154 -16.04 -4.93 -1.63
N ALA A 155 -15.87 -5.44 -2.87
CA ALA A 155 -16.90 -6.19 -3.57
C ALA A 155 -17.31 -7.46 -2.80
N GLY A 156 -16.37 -8.09 -2.12
CA GLY A 156 -16.61 -9.23 -1.24
C GLY A 156 -17.66 -8.96 -0.13
N ILE A 157 -17.81 -7.71 0.30
CA ILE A 157 -18.83 -7.32 1.29
C ILE A 157 -20.23 -7.55 0.72
N PHE A 158 -20.48 -7.20 -0.55
CA PHE A 158 -21.76 -7.40 -1.21
C PHE A 158 -22.04 -8.90 -1.38
N LEU A 159 -21.03 -9.65 -1.87
CA LEU A 159 -21.15 -11.09 -2.08
C LEU A 159 -21.44 -11.84 -0.77
N LEU A 160 -20.71 -11.53 0.30
CA LEU A 160 -20.91 -12.15 1.62
C LEU A 160 -22.28 -11.81 2.22
N ARG A 161 -22.80 -10.62 1.99
CA ARG A 161 -24.14 -10.25 2.45
C ARG A 161 -25.23 -10.97 1.69
N TRP A 162 -25.01 -11.23 0.41
CA TRP A 162 -25.94 -11.98 -0.42
C TRP A 162 -25.91 -13.49 -0.12
N GLN A 163 -24.69 -14.07 0.01
CA GLN A 163 -24.53 -15.51 0.24
C GLN A 163 -24.81 -15.95 1.69
N ARG A 164 -24.55 -15.09 2.64
CA ARG A 164 -24.62 -15.38 4.08
C ARG A 164 -25.37 -14.26 4.82
N PRO A 165 -26.70 -14.10 4.60
CA PRO A 165 -27.48 -13.04 5.26
C PRO A 165 -27.56 -13.22 6.77
N ASP A 166 -27.54 -14.48 7.25
CA ASP A 166 -27.80 -14.86 8.65
C ASP A 166 -26.58 -14.69 9.57
N ILE A 167 -25.40 -14.41 9.04
CA ILE A 167 -24.22 -14.21 9.89
C ILE A 167 -24.41 -12.96 10.75
N GLU A 168 -24.28 -13.14 12.06
CA GLU A 168 -24.30 -12.05 13.02
C GLU A 168 -23.12 -11.09 12.77
N ARG A 169 -23.43 -9.81 12.58
CA ARG A 169 -22.44 -8.75 12.26
C ARG A 169 -22.44 -7.75 13.40
N PRO A 170 -21.47 -7.85 14.33
CA PRO A 170 -21.36 -6.94 15.49
C PRO A 170 -21.23 -5.48 15.07
N ILE A 171 -20.65 -5.24 13.87
CA ILE A 171 -20.51 -3.91 13.29
C ILE A 171 -20.94 -3.95 11.84
N LYS A 172 -21.85 -3.07 11.50
CA LYS A 172 -22.33 -2.89 10.12
C LYS A 172 -21.47 -1.84 9.41
N ALA A 173 -21.15 -2.06 8.14
CA ALA A 173 -20.45 -1.07 7.32
C ALA A 173 -21.30 0.21 7.25
N VAL A 174 -20.71 1.33 7.70
CA VAL A 174 -21.36 2.63 7.68
C VAL A 174 -21.63 3.04 6.23
N GLY A 175 -22.82 3.59 5.96
CA GLY A 175 -23.21 4.03 4.61
C GLY A 175 -23.39 2.92 3.58
N TYR A 176 -23.52 1.67 4.00
CA TYR A 176 -23.86 0.58 3.07
C TYR A 176 -25.27 0.77 2.50
N PRO A 177 -25.51 0.54 1.20
CA PRO A 177 -24.55 0.05 0.18
C PRO A 177 -23.75 1.17 -0.53
N VAL A 178 -24.06 2.43 -0.31
CA VAL A 178 -23.62 3.58 -1.11
C VAL A 178 -22.10 3.81 -1.01
N LEU A 179 -21.55 3.91 0.20
CA LEU A 179 -20.12 4.20 0.37
C LEU A 179 -19.21 3.11 -0.19
N PRO A 180 -19.44 1.79 0.05
CA PRO A 180 -18.68 0.74 -0.59
C PRO A 180 -18.80 0.73 -2.12
N ALA A 181 -19.99 1.00 -2.67
CA ALA A 181 -20.19 1.08 -4.11
C ALA A 181 -19.43 2.26 -4.71
N LEU A 182 -19.51 3.45 -4.08
CA LEU A 182 -18.77 4.65 -4.52
C LEU A 182 -17.26 4.40 -4.50
N TYR A 183 -16.75 3.74 -3.46
CA TYR A 183 -15.34 3.37 -3.39
C TYR A 183 -14.93 2.45 -4.55
N ILE A 184 -15.72 1.41 -4.85
CA ILE A 184 -15.45 0.49 -5.97
C ILE A 184 -15.39 1.26 -7.28
N VAL A 185 -16.37 2.14 -7.53
CA VAL A 185 -16.43 2.94 -8.76
C VAL A 185 -15.22 3.87 -8.88
N ALA A 186 -14.90 4.59 -7.81
CA ALA A 186 -13.76 5.51 -7.80
C ALA A 186 -12.42 4.77 -7.98
N ALA A 187 -12.21 3.66 -7.27
CA ALA A 187 -10.98 2.87 -7.39
C ALA A 187 -10.88 2.19 -8.77
N ALA A 188 -11.98 1.68 -9.31
CA ALA A 188 -12.01 1.11 -10.67
C ALA A 188 -11.72 2.19 -11.72
N PHE A 189 -12.27 3.39 -11.56
CA PHE A 189 -11.97 4.53 -12.44
C PHE A 189 -10.47 4.87 -12.43
N ILE A 190 -9.86 4.94 -11.24
CA ILE A 190 -8.41 5.18 -11.12
C ILE A 190 -7.62 4.05 -11.79
N CYS A 191 -8.02 2.78 -11.63
CA CYS A 191 -7.38 1.66 -12.33
C CYS A 191 -7.44 1.82 -13.85
N VAL A 192 -8.58 2.26 -14.40
CA VAL A 192 -8.73 2.50 -15.84
C VAL A 192 -7.84 3.65 -16.31
N VAL A 193 -7.79 4.76 -15.56
CA VAL A 193 -6.89 5.88 -15.86
C VAL A 193 -5.43 5.43 -15.87
N LEU A 194 -5.00 4.65 -14.87
CA LEU A 194 -3.63 4.12 -14.82
C LEU A 194 -3.32 3.18 -16.00
N LEU A 195 -4.29 2.39 -16.45
CA LEU A 195 -4.12 1.52 -17.63
C LEU A 195 -3.93 2.34 -18.92
N VAL A 196 -4.57 3.50 -19.02
CA VAL A 196 -4.50 4.37 -20.21
C VAL A 196 -3.24 5.25 -20.18
N GLU A 197 -2.97 5.90 -19.05
CA GLU A 197 -1.89 6.89 -18.93
C GLU A 197 -0.51 6.27 -18.69
N LYS A 198 -0.45 5.09 -18.01
CA LYS A 198 0.81 4.44 -17.64
C LYS A 198 0.86 2.96 -18.08
N PRO A 199 0.65 2.64 -19.37
CA PRO A 199 0.55 1.26 -19.85
C PRO A 199 1.82 0.44 -19.56
N ASN A 200 3.01 1.03 -19.70
CA ASN A 200 4.30 0.35 -19.53
C ASN A 200 4.50 -0.24 -18.12
N TYR A 201 3.85 0.33 -17.13
CA TYR A 201 3.94 -0.12 -15.73
C TYR A 201 2.71 -0.93 -15.33
N THR A 202 1.55 -0.57 -15.81
CA THR A 202 0.28 -1.16 -15.38
C THR A 202 0.04 -2.53 -16.00
N TYR A 203 0.39 -2.73 -17.29
CA TYR A 203 0.22 -4.04 -17.95
C TYR A 203 1.06 -5.16 -17.33
N PRO A 204 2.35 -4.98 -17.00
CA PRO A 204 3.10 -6.01 -16.27
C PRO A 204 2.51 -6.31 -14.90
N GLY A 205 2.06 -5.27 -14.16
CA GLY A 205 1.37 -5.45 -12.88
C GLY A 205 0.10 -6.28 -13.01
N LEU A 206 -0.73 -5.97 -14.01
CA LEU A 206 -1.94 -6.73 -14.33
C LEU A 206 -1.61 -8.18 -14.72
N ALA A 207 -0.58 -8.39 -15.52
CA ALA A 207 -0.15 -9.73 -15.94
C ALA A 207 0.27 -10.60 -14.74
N ILE A 208 1.00 -10.02 -13.77
CA ILE A 208 1.38 -10.71 -12.52
C ILE A 208 0.13 -11.09 -11.71
N VAL A 209 -0.82 -10.17 -11.56
CA VAL A 209 -2.07 -10.45 -10.84
C VAL A 209 -2.87 -11.55 -11.54
N LEU A 210 -3.03 -11.47 -12.85
CA LEU A 210 -3.75 -12.47 -13.64
C LEU A 210 -3.05 -13.83 -13.67
N ALA A 211 -1.72 -13.88 -13.65
CA ALA A 211 -0.95 -15.12 -13.54
C ALA A 211 -1.22 -15.88 -12.23
N GLY A 212 -1.70 -15.18 -11.20
CA GLY A 212 -2.17 -15.81 -9.96
C GLY A 212 -3.37 -16.73 -10.16
N VAL A 213 -4.24 -16.44 -11.14
CA VAL A 213 -5.45 -17.25 -11.41
C VAL A 213 -5.12 -18.67 -11.85
N PRO A 214 -4.31 -18.91 -12.90
CA PRO A 214 -3.92 -20.26 -13.29
C PRO A 214 -3.11 -20.97 -12.20
N VAL A 215 -2.27 -20.25 -11.47
CA VAL A 215 -1.54 -20.82 -10.32
C VAL A 215 -2.51 -21.33 -9.25
N TYR A 216 -3.54 -20.55 -8.90
CA TYR A 216 -4.58 -20.96 -7.96
C TYR A 216 -5.27 -22.28 -8.39
N TYR A 217 -5.72 -22.36 -9.66
CA TYR A 217 -6.37 -23.57 -10.17
C TYR A 217 -5.44 -24.78 -10.18
N LEU A 218 -4.15 -24.59 -10.52
CA LEU A 218 -3.15 -25.64 -10.49
C LEU A 218 -2.94 -26.20 -9.08
N TRP A 219 -2.86 -25.31 -8.07
CA TRP A 219 -2.73 -25.72 -6.66
C TRP A 219 -3.97 -26.42 -6.14
N ARG A 220 -5.16 -25.88 -6.43
CA ARG A 220 -6.42 -26.48 -6.06
C ARG A 220 -6.59 -27.88 -6.64
N TRP A 221 -6.22 -28.06 -7.90
CA TRP A 221 -6.26 -29.38 -8.54
C TRP A 221 -5.32 -30.38 -7.87
N ARG A 222 -4.14 -29.98 -7.47
CA ARG A 222 -3.21 -30.82 -6.70
C ARG A 222 -3.68 -31.12 -5.29
N ALA A 223 -4.34 -30.18 -4.64
CA ALA A 223 -4.89 -30.37 -3.28
C ALA A 223 -6.05 -31.38 -3.22
N VAL A 224 -6.88 -31.44 -4.28
CA VAL A 224 -7.99 -32.40 -4.38
C VAL A 224 -7.50 -33.82 -4.65
N ARG A 225 -6.27 -34.00 -5.18
CA ARG A 225 -5.68 -35.32 -5.48
C ARG A 225 -4.85 -35.91 -4.34
N ARG A 226 -4.68 -35.20 -3.24
CA ARG A 226 -4.03 -35.68 -2.00
C ARG A 226 -5.07 -35.94 -0.92
#